data_ed29f2115376a3b60c406bdd3500d2c1
#
_entry.id   ed29f2115376a3b60c406bdd3500d2c1
#
_cell.length_a   1.000
_cell.length_b   1.000
_cell.length_c   1.000
_cell.angle_alpha   90.00
_cell.angle_beta   90.00
_cell.angle_gamma   90.00
#
_symmetry.space_group_name_H-M   'P 1'
#
loop_
_entity.id
_entity.type
_entity.pdbx_description
1 polymer ?
#
loop_
_entity_poly.entity_id
_entity_poly.type
_entity_poly.pdbx_seq_one_letter_code
_entity_poly.pdbx_strand_id
1 'polypeptide(L)' 'MTVKIVLRGKEIEVKAGMNLLDALRKSAILPEGVIATRNSEMILEDEILRDGDVVKLIAVISGGARLA' A
#
# COMPACT_ATOMS: atom_id res chain seq x y z
N MET A 1 2.94 -16.80 5.30
CA MET A 1 2.01 -16.21 4.36
C MET A 1 1.89 -14.74 4.56
N THR A 2 2.68 -14.04 3.81
CA THR A 2 2.83 -12.61 4.00
C THR A 2 2.79 -11.89 2.66
N VAL A 3 2.50 -10.61 2.75
CA VAL A 3 2.49 -9.69 1.62
C VAL A 3 3.50 -8.60 1.93
N LYS A 4 4.28 -8.22 0.94
CA LYS A 4 5.22 -7.12 1.10
C LYS A 4 4.60 -5.84 0.60
N ILE A 5 4.75 -4.79 1.40
CA ILE A 5 4.33 -3.46 1.01
C ILE A 5 5.59 -2.61 0.95
N VAL A 6 5.83 -1.99 -0.21
CA VAL A 6 7.03 -1.21 -0.43
C VAL A 6 6.63 0.26 -0.55
N LEU A 7 7.21 1.09 0.29
CA LEU A 7 6.98 2.53 0.26
C LEU A 7 8.31 3.23 0.44
N ARG A 8 8.70 4.00 -0.58
CA ARG A 8 9.94 4.79 -0.54
C ARG A 8 11.16 3.95 -0.16
N GLY A 9 11.22 2.73 -0.70
CA GLY A 9 12.34 1.85 -0.45
C GLY A 9 12.25 1.06 0.85
N LYS A 10 11.23 1.30 1.65
CA LYS A 10 10.99 0.50 2.86
C LYS A 10 10.05 -0.63 2.55
N GLU A 11 10.37 -1.80 3.09
CA GLU A 11 9.52 -2.97 2.94
C GLU A 11 8.84 -3.27 4.26
N ILE A 12 7.54 -3.44 4.21
CA ILE A 12 6.73 -3.78 5.36
C ILE A 12 6.01 -5.07 5.06
N GLU A 13 6.03 -6.02 6.01
CA GLU A 13 5.32 -7.28 5.83
C GLU A 13 4.01 -7.23 6.57
N VAL A 14 2.96 -7.68 5.89
CA VAL A 14 1.63 -7.82 6.51
C VAL A 14 1.11 -9.21 6.18
N LYS A 15 0.10 -9.65 6.92
CA LYS A 15 -0.49 -10.97 6.69
C LYS A 15 -1.29 -10.96 5.40
N ALA A 16 -1.20 -12.07 4.67
CA ALA A 16 -2.05 -12.26 3.50
C ALA A 16 -3.50 -12.48 3.93
N GLY A 17 -4.42 -12.23 3.00
CA GLY A 17 -5.83 -12.47 3.23
C GLY A 17 -6.62 -11.25 3.64
N MET A 18 -5.96 -10.16 3.98
CA MET A 18 -6.67 -8.91 4.28
C MET A 18 -6.77 -8.06 3.02
N ASN A 19 -7.66 -7.08 3.04
CA ASN A 19 -7.73 -6.17 1.92
C ASN A 19 -6.67 -5.07 2.05
N LEU A 20 -6.48 -4.33 0.97
CA LEU A 20 -5.44 -3.30 0.94
C LEU A 20 -5.66 -2.25 2.02
N LEU A 21 -6.90 -1.85 2.24
CA LEU A 21 -7.20 -0.83 3.24
C LEU A 21 -6.72 -1.26 4.63
N ASP A 22 -7.04 -2.50 5.01
CA ASP A 22 -6.60 -3.01 6.30
C ASP A 22 -5.09 -3.08 6.40
N ALA A 23 -4.44 -3.49 5.31
CA ALA A 23 -2.98 -3.56 5.29
C ALA A 23 -2.36 -2.18 5.50
N LEU A 24 -2.91 -1.16 4.85
CA LEU A 24 -2.42 0.19 5.01
C LEU A 24 -2.63 0.72 6.43
N ARG A 25 -3.79 0.42 7.01
CA ARG A 25 -4.06 0.83 8.38
C ARG A 25 -3.11 0.18 9.38
N LYS A 26 -2.83 -1.11 9.19
CA LYS A 26 -1.90 -1.80 10.07
C LYS A 26 -0.49 -1.28 9.95
N SER A 27 -0.15 -0.73 8.79
CA SER A 27 1.17 -0.17 8.53
C SER A 27 1.24 1.32 8.87
N ALA A 28 0.18 1.88 9.41
CA ALA A 28 0.09 3.30 9.76
C ALA A 28 0.27 4.20 8.54
N ILE A 29 -0.21 3.75 7.38
CA ILE A 29 -0.12 4.50 6.14
C ILE A 29 -1.51 5.05 5.82
N LEU A 30 -1.57 6.33 5.48
CA LEU A 30 -2.84 6.97 5.11
C LEU A 30 -3.24 6.52 3.71
N PRO A 31 -4.39 5.88 3.55
CA PRO A 31 -4.80 5.40 2.22
C PRO A 31 -4.99 6.51 1.21
N GLU A 32 -5.39 7.68 1.68
CA GLU A 32 -5.66 8.81 0.79
C GLU A 32 -4.38 9.40 0.21
N GLY A 33 -3.24 9.12 0.80
CA GLY A 33 -1.99 9.71 0.39
C GLY A 33 -1.15 8.84 -0.50
N VAL A 34 -1.65 7.67 -0.89
CA VAL A 34 -0.86 6.74 -1.69
C VAL A 34 -1.70 6.09 -2.76
N ILE A 35 -1.04 5.69 -3.82
CA ILE A 35 -1.61 4.82 -4.84
C ILE A 35 -0.89 3.48 -4.72
N ALA A 36 -1.65 2.41 -4.69
CA ALA A 36 -1.09 1.07 -4.57
C ALA A 36 -1.07 0.39 -5.93
N THR A 37 0.04 -0.27 -6.23
CA THR A 37 0.16 -1.04 -7.45
C THR A 37 0.64 -2.45 -7.12
N ARG A 38 0.17 -3.42 -7.89
CA ARG A 38 0.59 -4.81 -7.79
C ARG A 38 0.85 -5.28 -9.22
N ASN A 39 2.06 -5.77 -9.48
CA ASN A 39 2.47 -6.18 -10.82
C ASN A 39 2.30 -5.04 -11.83
N SER A 40 2.62 -3.84 -11.41
CA SER A 40 2.54 -2.62 -12.22
C SER A 40 1.12 -2.20 -12.54
N GLU A 41 0.12 -2.79 -11.89
CA GLU A 41 -1.28 -2.42 -12.07
C GLU A 41 -1.82 -1.80 -10.80
N MET A 42 -2.56 -0.71 -10.95
CA MET A 42 -3.17 -0.05 -9.80
C MET A 42 -4.25 -0.94 -9.21
N ILE A 43 -4.27 -1.05 -7.88
CA ILE A 43 -5.29 -1.81 -7.18
C ILE A 43 -6.04 -0.87 -6.25
N LEU A 44 -7.27 -1.27 -5.92
CA LEU A 44 -8.15 -0.48 -5.07
C LEU A 44 -8.10 -0.99 -3.63
N GLU A 45 -8.71 -0.21 -2.74
CA GLU A 45 -8.66 -0.49 -1.30
C GLU A 45 -9.34 -1.80 -0.91
N ASP A 46 -10.31 -2.24 -1.68
CA ASP A 46 -11.03 -3.46 -1.38
C ASP A 46 -10.37 -4.71 -1.97
N GLU A 47 -9.25 -4.54 -2.62
CA GLU A 47 -8.52 -5.66 -3.23
C GLU A 47 -7.93 -6.55 -2.14
N ILE A 48 -8.16 -7.84 -2.23
CA ILE A 48 -7.61 -8.80 -1.27
C ILE A 48 -6.16 -9.10 -1.63
N LEU A 49 -5.29 -9.00 -0.63
CA LEU A 49 -3.87 -9.27 -0.82
C LEU A 49 -3.60 -10.74 -0.55
N ARG A 50 -2.82 -11.35 -1.41
CA ARG A 50 -2.55 -12.78 -1.36
C ARG A 50 -1.11 -13.04 -1.03
N ASP A 51 -0.86 -14.24 -0.53
CA ASP A 51 0.48 -14.67 -0.19
C ASP A 51 1.42 -14.48 -1.37
N GLY A 52 2.56 -13.87 -1.10
CA GLY A 52 3.56 -13.61 -2.11
C GLY A 52 3.37 -12.33 -2.89
N ASP A 53 2.27 -11.61 -2.66
CA ASP A 53 2.06 -10.35 -3.36
C ASP A 53 3.08 -9.31 -2.90
N VAL A 54 3.47 -8.47 -3.84
CA VAL A 54 4.31 -7.30 -3.56
C VAL A 54 3.53 -6.07 -4.01
N VAL A 55 3.18 -5.24 -3.05
CA VAL A 55 2.40 -4.03 -3.31
C VAL A 55 3.34 -2.84 -3.21
N LYS A 56 3.44 -2.07 -4.27
CA LYS A 56 4.24 -0.85 -4.27
C LYS A 56 3.32 0.34 -4.06
N LEU A 57 3.70 1.18 -3.13
CA LEU A 57 2.93 2.37 -2.83
C LEU A 57 3.66 3.58 -3.39
N ILE A 58 2.90 4.44 -4.03
CA ILE A 58 3.42 5.67 -4.59
C ILE A 58 2.77 6.81 -3.84
N ALA A 59 3.56 7.65 -3.20
CA ALA A 59 3.03 8.78 -2.48
C ALA A 59 2.53 9.83 -3.47
N VAL A 60 1.28 10.23 -3.30
CA VAL A 60 0.66 11.21 -4.18
C VAL A 60 0.32 12.50 -3.45
N ILE A 61 0.76 12.63 -2.23
CA ILE A 61 0.54 13.85 -1.47
C ILE A 61 1.46 14.91 -2.00
N SER A 62 0.89 15.87 -2.51
CA SER A 62 1.68 16.98 -2.98
C SER A 62 1.79 18.01 -1.88
N GLY A 63 1.75 17.76 -1.59
CA GLY A 63 1.67 18.29 -0.94
C GLY A 63 1.44 18.97 -0.49
N GLY A 64 1.17 18.57 -0.76
CA GLY A 64 0.85 18.78 -0.39
C GLY A 64 1.13 19.44 0.00
N ALA A 65 1.09 19.48 -0.15
CA ALA A 65 1.08 19.87 0.12
C ALA A 65 1.48 20.64 0.52
N ARG A 66 1.53 20.71 0.47
CA ARG A 66 1.65 21.34 0.86
C ARG A 66 1.91 22.12 1.03
N LEU A 67 1.85 22.30 0.79
CA LEU A 67 1.84 22.92 0.95
C LEU A 67 1.95 23.58 1.16
N ALA A 68 1.80 23.59 1.14
CA ALA A 68 1.70 24.19 1.37
C ALA A 68 1.78 24.51 1.65
#